data_9395fd048869ac21a26bf7492ccad0a1
#
_entry.id   9395fd048869ac21a26bf7492ccad0a1
#
_cell.length_a   1.000
_cell.length_b   1.000
_cell.length_c   1.000
_cell.angle_alpha   90.00
_cell.angle_beta   90.00
_cell.angle_gamma   90.00
#
_symmetry.space_group_name_H-M   'P 1'
#
loop_
_entity.id
_entity.type
_entity.pdbx_description
1 polymer ?
#
loop_
_entity_poly.entity_id
_entity_poly.type
_entity_poly.pdbx_seq_one_letter_code
_entity_poly.pdbx_strand_id
1 'polypeptide(L)'
;MKSYPELNLAKEARKHQMRDLPSPREKFVAVILGIICFVLVYALVRVITFIPPTLIQEQNNSSWITRLQKECHCGRCPKDWFTYSNNCYHITFEEKTWSGSLTACASRNSTLLYLDNEEELKFLKSLSVMSWIPVFREGHSHPWMWQNGSTCKLQILDVSPEKRNCAVLTSGVIKSDDCEFPNMYTCKHKLEN
;
A
#
# COMPACT_ATOMS: atom_id res chain seq x y z
N MET A 1 42.59 20.81 -71.82
CA MET A 1 41.23 20.29 -71.79
C MET A 1 40.99 19.88 -70.30
N LYS A 2 40.41 20.75 -69.51
CA LYS A 2 39.93 20.47 -68.14
C LYS A 2 38.47 20.92 -68.15
N SER A 3 37.57 20.02 -67.97
CA SER A 3 36.16 20.33 -67.79
C SER A 3 35.47 19.26 -66.97
N TYR A 4 34.71 19.74 -66.00
CA TYR A 4 33.61 19.09 -65.31
C TYR A 4 33.87 18.16 -64.11
N PRO A 5 34.13 18.71 -62.94
CA PRO A 5 33.43 18.20 -61.77
C PRO A 5 32.62 19.24 -60.97
N GLU A 6 32.75 20.54 -61.17
CA GLU A 6 32.09 21.53 -60.28
C GLU A 6 30.55 21.65 -60.48
N LEU A 7 30.06 21.35 -61.69
CA LEU A 7 28.63 21.53 -61.99
C LEU A 7 27.72 20.46 -61.31
N ASN A 8 28.27 19.28 -60.97
CA ASN A 8 27.54 18.24 -60.33
C ASN A 8 27.41 18.45 -58.80
N LEU A 9 28.43 19.01 -58.17
CA LEU A 9 28.40 19.34 -56.74
C LEU A 9 27.35 20.40 -56.40
N ALA A 10 27.24 21.44 -57.26
CA ALA A 10 26.22 22.49 -57.07
C ALA A 10 24.78 21.98 -57.27
N LYS A 11 24.56 20.98 -58.11
CA LYS A 11 23.25 20.35 -58.31
C LYS A 11 22.86 19.41 -57.14
N GLU A 12 23.82 18.71 -56.56
CA GLU A 12 23.59 17.87 -55.40
C GLU A 12 23.33 18.71 -54.12
N ALA A 13 24.12 19.80 -53.92
CA ALA A 13 23.89 20.72 -52.82
C ALA A 13 22.48 21.36 -52.88
N ARG A 14 22.01 21.75 -54.05
CA ARG A 14 20.66 22.28 -54.25
C ARG A 14 19.57 21.22 -54.04
N LYS A 15 19.84 19.97 -54.33
CA LYS A 15 18.91 18.86 -54.12
C LYS A 15 18.79 18.49 -52.65
N HIS A 16 19.87 18.67 -51.85
CA HIS A 16 19.86 18.48 -50.39
C HIS A 16 19.12 19.62 -49.69
N GLN A 17 19.28 20.85 -50.15
CA GLN A 17 18.62 22.02 -49.55
C GLN A 17 17.11 22.08 -49.83
N MET A 18 16.62 21.34 -50.86
CA MET A 18 15.19 21.25 -51.18
C MET A 18 14.46 20.14 -50.42
N ARG A 19 15.17 19.28 -49.63
CA ARG A 19 14.56 18.21 -48.84
C ARG A 19 14.15 18.64 -47.46
N ASP A 20 14.63 19.80 -46.96
CA ASP A 20 14.37 20.29 -45.63
C ASP A 20 13.21 21.29 -45.51
N LEU A 21 12.44 21.50 -46.61
CA LEU A 21 11.18 22.25 -46.48
C LEU A 21 10.09 21.27 -45.99
N PRO A 22 9.54 21.47 -44.78
CA PRO A 22 8.48 20.64 -44.27
C PRO A 22 7.29 20.68 -45.23
N SER A 23 6.80 19.50 -45.57
CA SER A 23 5.67 19.35 -46.50
C SER A 23 4.45 20.10 -45.97
N PRO A 24 3.52 20.56 -46.82
CA PRO A 24 2.30 21.23 -46.35
C PRO A 24 1.56 20.43 -45.28
N ARG A 25 1.60 19.09 -45.37
CA ARG A 25 0.98 18.19 -44.37
C ARG A 25 1.66 18.27 -43.01
N GLU A 26 2.99 18.34 -42.93
CA GLU A 26 3.73 18.48 -41.67
C GLU A 26 3.43 19.82 -40.98
N LYS A 27 3.28 20.88 -41.75
CA LYS A 27 2.89 22.20 -41.24
C LYS A 27 1.47 22.14 -40.65
N PHE A 28 0.52 21.48 -41.30
CA PHE A 28 -0.81 21.30 -40.78
C PHE A 28 -0.84 20.46 -39.51
N VAL A 29 -0.06 19.38 -39.43
CA VAL A 29 0.07 18.53 -38.23
C VAL A 29 0.67 19.34 -37.08
N ALA A 30 1.72 20.11 -37.32
CA ALA A 30 2.34 20.95 -36.27
C ALA A 30 1.38 22.02 -35.74
N VAL A 31 0.58 22.65 -36.61
CA VAL A 31 -0.44 23.62 -36.19
C VAL A 31 -1.55 22.96 -35.37
N ILE A 32 -2.03 21.80 -35.78
CA ILE A 32 -3.07 21.06 -35.01
C ILE A 32 -2.55 20.65 -33.65
N LEU A 33 -1.33 20.11 -33.56
CA LEU A 33 -0.71 19.76 -32.28
C LEU A 33 -0.51 21.00 -31.39
N GLY A 34 -0.11 22.12 -31.98
CA GLY A 34 0.00 23.39 -31.25
C GLY A 34 -1.33 23.84 -30.64
N ILE A 35 -2.41 23.78 -31.43
CA ILE A 35 -3.76 24.15 -30.93
C ILE A 35 -4.20 23.20 -29.80
N ILE A 36 -3.98 21.89 -29.95
CA ILE A 36 -4.31 20.91 -28.90
C ILE A 36 -3.54 21.23 -27.61
N CYS A 37 -2.23 21.49 -27.70
CA CYS A 37 -1.43 21.87 -26.54
C CYS A 37 -1.95 23.14 -25.88
N PHE A 38 -2.31 24.18 -26.64
CA PHE A 38 -2.88 25.41 -26.07
C PHE A 38 -4.23 25.17 -25.36
N VAL A 39 -5.09 24.34 -25.96
CA VAL A 39 -6.38 23.98 -25.33
C VAL A 39 -6.17 23.22 -24.02
N LEU A 40 -5.24 22.26 -23.99
CA LEU A 40 -4.91 21.50 -22.78
C LEU A 40 -4.31 22.38 -21.68
N VAL A 41 -3.36 23.25 -22.02
CA VAL A 41 -2.77 24.21 -21.05
C VAL A 41 -3.85 25.16 -20.53
N TYR A 42 -4.72 25.69 -21.40
CA TYR A 42 -5.83 26.53 -20.99
C TYR A 42 -6.78 25.80 -20.04
N ALA A 43 -7.13 24.54 -20.36
CA ALA A 43 -7.99 23.73 -19.48
C ALA A 43 -7.34 23.48 -18.11
N LEU A 44 -6.04 23.18 -18.06
CA LEU A 44 -5.29 23.02 -16.81
C LEU A 44 -5.28 24.31 -15.98
N VAL A 45 -4.99 25.45 -16.62
CA VAL A 45 -5.02 26.75 -15.94
C VAL A 45 -6.43 27.04 -15.40
N ARG A 46 -7.46 26.73 -16.15
CA ARG A 46 -8.85 26.90 -15.70
C ARG A 46 -9.16 26.01 -14.51
N VAL A 47 -8.78 24.73 -14.54
CA VAL A 47 -8.97 23.81 -13.40
C VAL A 47 -8.25 24.34 -12.17
N ILE A 48 -7.00 24.79 -12.29
CA ILE A 48 -6.21 25.34 -11.17
C ILE A 48 -6.86 26.65 -10.63
N THR A 49 -7.36 27.53 -11.51
CA THR A 49 -7.97 28.81 -11.08
C THR A 49 -9.39 28.65 -10.57
N PHE A 50 -10.13 27.60 -10.99
CA PHE A 50 -11.48 27.30 -10.51
C PHE A 50 -11.55 26.33 -9.34
N ILE A 51 -10.41 25.72 -8.92
CA ILE A 51 -10.35 25.04 -7.61
C ILE A 51 -10.52 26.16 -6.57
N PRO A 52 -11.64 26.19 -5.83
CA PRO A 52 -11.84 27.22 -4.83
C PRO A 52 -10.70 27.11 -3.79
N PRO A 53 -10.15 28.22 -3.31
CA PRO A 53 -9.05 28.23 -2.34
C PRO A 53 -9.37 27.51 -1.02
N THR A 54 -10.61 27.06 -0.86
CA THR A 54 -11.06 26.25 0.29
C THR A 54 -10.35 24.89 0.42
N LEU A 55 -9.78 24.34 -0.65
CA LEU A 55 -9.01 23.08 -0.58
C LEU A 55 -7.51 23.29 -0.26
N ILE A 56 -7.01 24.51 -0.44
CA ILE A 56 -5.59 24.83 -0.14
C ILE A 56 -5.44 25.42 1.27
N GLN A 57 -6.54 25.86 1.90
CA GLN A 57 -6.53 26.50 3.21
C GLN A 57 -6.59 25.54 4.39
N GLU A 58 -6.63 24.21 4.15
CA GLU A 58 -6.53 23.20 5.23
C GLU A 58 -5.14 23.12 5.88
N GLN A 59 -4.12 23.74 5.30
CA GLN A 59 -2.75 23.60 5.82
C GLN A 59 -2.35 24.66 6.87
N ASN A 60 -3.14 25.73 7.06
CA ASN A 60 -2.81 26.79 8.02
C ASN A 60 -3.77 26.93 9.21
N ASN A 61 -4.82 26.12 9.31
CA ASN A 61 -5.76 26.13 10.44
C ASN A 61 -5.51 24.97 11.43
N SER A 62 -4.32 24.40 11.46
CA SER A 62 -3.98 23.24 12.32
C SER A 62 -3.98 23.57 13.83
N SER A 63 -4.03 24.85 14.24
CA SER A 63 -3.90 25.17 15.67
C SER A 63 -5.22 25.01 16.46
N TRP A 64 -6.37 25.31 15.89
CA TRP A 64 -7.67 25.11 16.56
C TRP A 64 -8.23 23.70 16.34
N ILE A 65 -8.00 23.10 15.16
CA ILE A 65 -8.31 21.70 14.88
C ILE A 65 -7.48 20.79 15.76
N THR A 66 -6.19 21.10 15.98
CA THR A 66 -5.31 20.36 16.89
C THR A 66 -5.78 20.45 18.35
N ARG A 67 -6.41 21.56 18.78
CA ARG A 67 -7.02 21.66 20.11
C ARG A 67 -8.30 20.85 20.24
N LEU A 68 -9.19 20.84 19.23
CA LEU A 68 -10.39 19.99 19.22
C LEU A 68 -10.03 18.51 19.05
N GLN A 69 -8.96 18.19 18.32
CA GLN A 69 -8.46 16.82 18.16
C GLN A 69 -7.77 16.29 19.44
N LYS A 70 -7.32 17.14 20.33
CA LYS A 70 -6.72 16.73 21.61
C LYS A 70 -7.78 16.29 22.64
N GLU A 71 -9.03 16.69 22.47
CA GLU A 71 -10.14 16.27 23.33
C GLU A 71 -10.99 15.14 22.75
N CYS A 72 -10.86 14.84 21.44
CA CYS A 72 -11.53 13.72 20.80
C CYS A 72 -10.53 12.63 20.41
N HIS A 73 -9.95 11.95 21.40
CA HIS A 73 -9.19 10.71 21.20
C HIS A 73 -10.12 9.48 21.01
N CYS A 74 -11.43 9.70 20.93
CA CYS A 74 -12.39 8.66 20.60
C CYS A 74 -12.29 8.29 19.13
N GLY A 75 -11.75 7.12 18.84
CA GLY A 75 -11.93 6.45 17.55
C GLY A 75 -10.87 6.67 16.47
N ARG A 76 -9.69 7.22 16.76
CA ARG A 76 -8.61 7.34 15.78
C ARG A 76 -7.44 6.42 16.09
N CYS A 77 -6.98 5.69 15.09
CA CYS A 77 -5.79 4.85 15.21
C CYS A 77 -4.52 5.68 15.47
N PRO A 78 -3.55 5.13 16.21
CA PRO A 78 -2.21 5.71 16.33
C PRO A 78 -1.59 5.97 14.94
N LYS A 79 -0.59 6.87 14.90
CA LYS A 79 0.18 7.10 13.67
C LYS A 79 0.80 5.77 13.20
N ASP A 80 0.83 5.56 11.89
CA ASP A 80 1.37 4.37 11.22
C ASP A 80 0.53 3.08 11.42
N TRP A 81 -0.68 3.21 11.99
CA TRP A 81 -1.66 2.15 12.05
C TRP A 81 -2.78 2.41 11.05
N PHE A 82 -3.28 1.37 10.37
CA PHE A 82 -4.44 1.52 9.50
C PHE A 82 -5.73 1.09 10.20
N THR A 83 -6.84 1.68 9.78
CA THR A 83 -8.17 1.40 10.34
C THR A 83 -8.95 0.45 9.43
N TYR A 84 -9.56 -0.57 10.02
CA TYR A 84 -10.54 -1.42 9.36
C TYR A 84 -11.57 -1.91 10.38
N SER A 85 -12.87 -1.78 10.05
CA SER A 85 -13.99 -2.31 10.87
C SER A 85 -13.86 -2.02 12.37
N ASN A 86 -13.66 -0.75 12.73
CA ASN A 86 -13.51 -0.28 14.13
C ASN A 86 -12.29 -0.86 14.88
N ASN A 87 -11.28 -1.33 14.16
CA ASN A 87 -10.03 -1.78 14.71
C ASN A 87 -8.87 -1.06 14.03
N CYS A 88 -7.77 -0.93 14.76
CA CYS A 88 -6.48 -0.43 14.28
C CYS A 88 -5.51 -1.60 14.14
N TYR A 89 -4.77 -1.64 13.05
CA TYR A 89 -3.81 -2.69 12.76
C TYR A 89 -2.43 -2.09 12.50
N HIS A 90 -1.43 -2.66 13.12
CA HIS A 90 -0.02 -2.36 12.88
C HIS A 90 0.67 -3.60 12.31
N ILE A 91 0.84 -3.62 10.99
CA ILE A 91 1.57 -4.69 10.30
C ILE A 91 3.05 -4.38 10.40
N THR A 92 3.83 -5.33 10.90
CA THR A 92 5.28 -5.20 11.03
C THR A 92 5.98 -6.11 10.04
N PHE A 93 7.16 -5.69 9.59
CA PHE A 93 8.10 -6.55 8.87
C PHE A 93 9.18 -7.12 9.81
N GLU A 94 9.08 -6.81 11.10
CA GLU A 94 9.91 -7.40 12.13
C GLU A 94 9.44 -8.83 12.42
N GLU A 95 10.37 -9.75 12.56
CA GLU A 95 10.08 -11.13 12.91
C GLU A 95 10.40 -11.39 14.38
N LYS A 96 9.52 -12.08 15.06
CA LYS A 96 9.67 -12.51 16.46
C LYS A 96 9.12 -13.92 16.65
N THR A 97 9.54 -14.57 17.73
CA THR A 97 8.88 -15.77 18.24
C THR A 97 7.42 -15.48 18.58
N TRP A 98 6.61 -16.50 18.69
CA TRP A 98 5.20 -16.31 19.04
C TRP A 98 5.02 -15.54 20.35
N SER A 99 5.75 -15.94 21.42
CA SER A 99 5.73 -15.26 22.72
C SER A 99 6.29 -13.83 22.66
N GLY A 100 7.35 -13.63 21.87
CA GLY A 100 7.93 -12.32 21.62
C GLY A 100 6.96 -11.37 20.92
N SER A 101 6.14 -11.89 20.00
CA SER A 101 5.10 -11.12 19.29
C SER A 101 3.97 -10.68 20.22
N LEU A 102 3.52 -11.55 21.13
CA LEU A 102 2.54 -11.20 22.15
C LEU A 102 3.05 -10.05 23.03
N THR A 103 4.28 -10.15 23.52
CA THR A 103 4.91 -9.11 24.35
C THR A 103 5.07 -7.79 23.59
N ALA A 104 5.46 -7.86 22.32
CA ALA A 104 5.64 -6.68 21.49
C ALA A 104 4.31 -5.93 21.21
N CYS A 105 3.21 -6.65 21.02
CA CYS A 105 1.90 -6.02 20.89
C CYS A 105 1.38 -5.48 22.23
N ALA A 106 1.56 -6.23 23.32
CA ALA A 106 1.19 -5.78 24.66
C ALA A 106 1.91 -4.46 25.04
N SER A 107 3.19 -4.30 24.71
CA SER A 107 3.93 -3.05 24.94
C SER A 107 3.38 -1.84 24.17
N ARG A 108 2.56 -2.06 23.14
CA ARG A 108 1.86 -1.04 22.35
C ARG A 108 0.39 -0.88 22.76
N ASN A 109 0.01 -1.38 23.92
CA ASN A 109 -1.38 -1.40 24.39
C ASN A 109 -2.34 -2.02 23.35
N SER A 110 -1.94 -3.14 22.78
CA SER A 110 -2.65 -3.85 21.74
C SER A 110 -2.52 -5.37 21.90
N THR A 111 -3.27 -6.13 21.17
CA THR A 111 -3.20 -7.59 21.14
C THR A 111 -2.51 -8.08 19.88
N LEU A 112 -1.92 -9.28 19.93
CA LEU A 112 -1.56 -9.99 18.72
C LEU A 112 -2.84 -10.21 17.89
N LEU A 113 -2.73 -10.31 16.56
CA LEU A 113 -3.82 -10.38 15.62
C LEU A 113 -4.87 -11.43 15.99
N TYR A 114 -5.88 -11.03 16.75
CA TYR A 114 -7.05 -11.83 17.06
C TYR A 114 -8.08 -11.67 15.94
N LEU A 115 -8.54 -12.77 15.39
CA LEU A 115 -9.52 -12.79 14.27
C LEU A 115 -10.95 -12.85 14.84
N ASP A 116 -11.69 -11.76 14.71
CA ASP A 116 -13.04 -11.66 15.27
C ASP A 116 -14.10 -12.36 14.42
N ASN A 117 -13.91 -12.36 13.08
CA ASN A 117 -14.88 -12.93 12.15
C ASN A 117 -14.23 -13.30 10.79
N GLU A 118 -15.03 -13.98 9.95
CA GLU A 118 -14.58 -14.40 8.62
C GLU A 118 -14.31 -13.23 7.65
N GLU A 119 -15.02 -12.13 7.79
CA GLU A 119 -14.84 -10.96 6.91
C GLU A 119 -13.48 -10.32 7.14
N GLU A 120 -13.09 -10.18 8.41
CA GLU A 120 -11.76 -9.73 8.79
C GLU A 120 -10.68 -10.66 8.24
N LEU A 121 -10.86 -11.97 8.39
CA LEU A 121 -9.92 -12.96 7.84
C LEU A 121 -9.80 -12.83 6.31
N LYS A 122 -10.90 -12.67 5.59
CA LYS A 122 -10.90 -12.46 4.13
C LYS A 122 -10.18 -11.17 3.76
N PHE A 123 -10.43 -10.09 4.49
CA PHE A 123 -9.76 -8.82 4.29
C PHE A 123 -8.24 -8.93 4.48
N LEU A 124 -7.78 -9.49 5.58
CA LEU A 124 -6.36 -9.67 5.86
C LEU A 124 -5.66 -10.59 4.83
N LYS A 125 -6.34 -11.64 4.38
CA LYS A 125 -5.87 -12.49 3.28
C LYS A 125 -5.74 -11.73 1.96
N SER A 126 -6.67 -10.83 1.65
CA SER A 126 -6.61 -10.00 0.43
C SER A 126 -5.41 -9.06 0.42
N LEU A 127 -4.95 -8.65 1.59
CA LEU A 127 -3.74 -7.85 1.77
C LEU A 127 -2.46 -8.70 1.82
N SER A 128 -2.58 -10.03 1.69
CA SER A 128 -1.46 -10.97 1.84
C SER A 128 -0.71 -10.83 3.17
N VAL A 129 -1.44 -10.50 4.24
CA VAL A 129 -0.86 -10.36 5.58
C VAL A 129 -0.31 -11.71 6.03
N MET A 130 0.94 -11.71 6.46
CA MET A 130 1.57 -12.82 7.18
C MET A 130 1.74 -12.40 8.63
N SER A 131 1.26 -13.23 9.57
CA SER A 131 1.27 -12.86 10.98
C SER A 131 1.09 -14.04 11.89
N TRP A 132 1.84 -14.11 12.99
CA TRP A 132 1.41 -14.86 14.14
C TRP A 132 -0.02 -14.49 14.53
N ILE A 133 -0.80 -15.46 14.95
CA ILE A 133 -2.10 -15.26 15.62
C ILE A 133 -2.03 -15.84 17.04
N PRO A 134 -2.82 -15.33 17.99
CA PRO A 134 -2.75 -15.76 19.40
C PRO A 134 -3.48 -17.10 19.63
N VAL A 135 -3.11 -18.11 18.82
CA VAL A 135 -3.65 -19.47 18.86
C VAL A 135 -2.50 -20.45 19.03
N PHE A 136 -2.64 -21.35 19.99
CA PHE A 136 -1.64 -22.36 20.31
C PHE A 136 -2.28 -23.66 20.79
N ARG A 137 -1.47 -24.71 20.94
CA ARG A 137 -1.85 -25.97 21.61
C ARG A 137 -0.67 -26.45 22.47
N GLU A 138 -0.96 -27.19 23.52
CA GLU A 138 0.07 -27.72 24.43
C GLU A 138 0.80 -28.95 23.86
N GLY A 139 0.32 -29.49 22.77
CA GLY A 139 0.89 -30.64 22.05
C GLY A 139 -0.05 -31.13 20.99
N HIS A 140 0.43 -32.02 20.12
CA HIS A 140 -0.29 -32.52 18.96
C HIS A 140 -1.69 -33.15 19.29
N SER A 141 -1.81 -33.77 20.43
CA SER A 141 -3.07 -34.39 20.87
C SER A 141 -4.06 -33.41 21.52
N HIS A 142 -3.64 -32.17 21.73
CA HIS A 142 -4.49 -31.17 22.37
C HIS A 142 -5.20 -30.27 21.33
N PRO A 143 -6.41 -29.79 21.65
CA PRO A 143 -7.15 -28.88 20.76
C PRO A 143 -6.44 -27.52 20.64
N TRP A 144 -6.64 -26.88 19.52
CA TRP A 144 -6.19 -25.51 19.31
C TRP A 144 -6.98 -24.55 20.20
N MET A 145 -6.30 -23.69 20.91
CA MET A 145 -6.87 -22.75 21.88
C MET A 145 -6.43 -21.33 21.54
N TRP A 146 -7.32 -20.38 21.70
CA TRP A 146 -6.96 -18.98 21.75
C TRP A 146 -6.22 -18.69 23.08
N GLN A 147 -5.36 -17.66 23.08
CA GLN A 147 -4.63 -17.23 24.30
C GLN A 147 -5.57 -16.90 25.48
N ASN A 148 -6.80 -16.49 25.20
CA ASN A 148 -7.81 -16.24 26.24
C ASN A 148 -8.44 -17.53 26.83
N GLY A 149 -7.98 -18.71 26.45
CA GLY A 149 -8.47 -20.00 26.93
C GLY A 149 -9.68 -20.54 26.20
N SER A 150 -10.23 -19.84 25.20
CA SER A 150 -11.35 -20.36 24.40
C SER A 150 -10.86 -21.31 23.31
N THR A 151 -11.69 -22.30 22.96
CA THR A 151 -11.38 -23.24 21.86
C THR A 151 -11.35 -22.53 20.51
N CYS A 152 -10.29 -22.75 19.73
CA CYS A 152 -10.18 -22.23 18.38
C CYS A 152 -10.92 -23.13 17.38
N LYS A 153 -11.85 -22.56 16.60
CA LYS A 153 -12.60 -23.25 15.55
C LYS A 153 -12.07 -23.00 14.14
N LEU A 154 -10.96 -22.27 14.02
CA LEU A 154 -10.33 -22.01 12.73
C LEU A 154 -9.75 -23.30 12.15
N GLN A 155 -9.81 -23.44 10.83
CA GLN A 155 -9.11 -24.52 10.16
C GLN A 155 -7.61 -24.21 10.09
N ILE A 156 -6.83 -24.99 10.80
CA ILE A 156 -5.37 -24.87 10.86
C ILE A 156 -4.76 -26.05 10.12
N LEU A 157 -4.00 -25.76 9.08
CA LEU A 157 -3.27 -26.76 8.32
C LEU A 157 -2.05 -27.24 9.13
N ASP A 158 -2.05 -28.49 9.48
CA ASP A 158 -0.99 -29.11 10.28
C ASP A 158 0.10 -29.67 9.34
N VAL A 159 1.22 -28.97 9.24
CA VAL A 159 2.26 -29.29 8.25
C VAL A 159 3.32 -30.28 8.80
N SER A 160 3.52 -30.35 10.11
CA SER A 160 4.40 -31.29 10.82
C SER A 160 4.10 -31.24 12.32
N PRO A 161 3.40 -32.21 12.85
CA PRO A 161 2.74 -32.07 14.15
C PRO A 161 3.68 -32.02 15.37
N GLU A 162 4.89 -32.59 15.30
CA GLU A 162 5.67 -32.86 16.51
C GLU A 162 6.24 -31.64 17.22
N LYS A 163 6.46 -30.50 16.54
CA LYS A 163 7.05 -29.29 17.13
C LYS A 163 6.26 -28.02 16.85
N ARG A 164 5.18 -28.09 16.06
CA ARG A 164 4.45 -26.92 15.57
C ARG A 164 3.17 -26.70 16.32
N ASN A 165 3.27 -25.99 17.42
CA ASN A 165 2.19 -25.80 18.39
C ASN A 165 1.62 -24.37 18.43
N CYS A 166 2.08 -23.49 17.52
CA CYS A 166 1.57 -22.13 17.36
C CYS A 166 1.03 -21.91 15.96
N ALA A 167 0.09 -21.00 15.80
CA ALA A 167 -0.57 -20.77 14.52
C ALA A 167 -0.14 -19.47 13.87
N VAL A 168 0.13 -19.52 12.58
CA VAL A 168 0.48 -18.38 11.74
C VAL A 168 -0.50 -18.23 10.57
N LEU A 169 -1.02 -17.02 10.38
CA LEU A 169 -1.75 -16.62 9.18
C LEU A 169 -0.75 -16.39 8.05
N THR A 170 -1.01 -16.97 6.89
CA THR A 170 -0.29 -16.72 5.65
C THR A 170 -1.24 -16.20 4.58
N SER A 171 -0.75 -15.84 3.40
CA SER A 171 -1.56 -15.27 2.32
C SER A 171 -2.77 -16.12 1.87
N GLY A 172 -2.79 -17.41 2.19
CA GLY A 172 -3.89 -18.30 1.76
C GLY A 172 -4.55 -19.04 2.90
N VAL A 173 -3.79 -19.45 3.91
CA VAL A 173 -4.22 -20.37 4.95
C VAL A 173 -3.65 -20.01 6.32
N ILE A 174 -4.28 -20.54 7.36
CA ILE A 174 -3.68 -20.59 8.70
C ILE A 174 -3.00 -21.94 8.81
N LYS A 175 -1.72 -21.96 9.20
CA LYS A 175 -0.94 -23.18 9.36
C LYS A 175 -0.28 -23.25 10.75
N SER A 176 0.06 -24.45 11.17
CA SER A 176 0.89 -24.66 12.36
C SER A 176 2.34 -24.30 12.08
N ASP A 177 3.02 -23.70 13.07
CA ASP A 177 4.46 -23.44 13.01
C ASP A 177 5.11 -23.61 14.40
N ASP A 178 6.43 -23.69 14.44
CA ASP A 178 7.19 -23.76 15.67
C ASP A 178 7.11 -22.42 16.39
N CYS A 179 6.70 -22.44 17.66
CA CYS A 179 6.50 -21.22 18.46
C CYS A 179 7.80 -20.39 18.63
N GLU A 180 8.95 -21.05 18.57
CA GLU A 180 10.26 -20.41 18.69
C GLU A 180 10.82 -19.93 17.34
N PHE A 181 10.19 -20.29 16.22
CA PHE A 181 10.59 -19.80 14.92
C PHE A 181 10.18 -18.32 14.74
N PRO A 182 11.05 -17.44 14.26
CA PRO A 182 10.68 -16.06 14.03
C PRO A 182 9.75 -15.93 12.82
N ASN A 183 8.61 -15.27 13.02
CA ASN A 183 7.67 -14.89 11.97
C ASN A 183 7.24 -13.44 12.13
N MET A 184 6.72 -12.85 11.05
CA MET A 184 6.09 -11.53 11.10
C MET A 184 4.89 -11.56 12.04
N TYR A 185 4.53 -10.40 12.56
CA TYR A 185 3.38 -10.25 13.43
C TYR A 185 2.63 -8.95 13.15
N THR A 186 1.35 -8.96 13.47
CA THR A 186 0.47 -7.80 13.36
C THR A 186 -0.19 -7.57 14.70
N CYS A 187 -0.13 -6.34 15.17
CA CYS A 187 -0.84 -5.93 16.37
C CYS A 187 -2.20 -5.34 16.02
N LYS A 188 -3.20 -5.66 16.82
CA LYS A 188 -4.58 -5.19 16.71
C LYS A 188 -5.00 -4.44 17.95
N HIS A 189 -5.61 -3.28 17.78
CA HIS A 189 -6.20 -2.49 18.84
C HIS A 189 -7.64 -2.15 18.47
N LYS A 190 -8.58 -2.45 19.36
CA LYS A 190 -10.00 -2.13 19.15
C LYS A 190 -10.24 -0.68 19.51
N LEU A 191 -10.92 0.06 18.63
CA LEU A 191 -11.35 1.42 18.92
C LEU A 191 -12.53 1.36 19.91
N GLU A 192 -12.41 2.07 21.00
CA GLU A 192 -13.52 2.30 21.94
C GLU A 192 -14.43 3.39 21.35
N ASN A 193 -15.72 3.09 21.30
CA ASN A 193 -16.76 4.02 20.87
C ASN A 193 -17.16 4.95 22.01
#